data_ed63cdaacbabeec7043cfe104d1c287f
#
_entry.id   ed63cdaacbabeec7043cfe104d1c287f
#
_cell.length_a   1.000
_cell.length_b   1.000
_cell.length_c   1.000
_cell.angle_alpha   90.00
_cell.angle_beta   90.00
_cell.angle_gamma   90.00
#
_symmetry.space_group_name_H-M   'P 1'
#
loop_
_entity.id
_entity.type
_entity.pdbx_description
1 polymer ?
#
loop_
_entity_poly.entity_id
_entity_poly.type
_entity_poly.pdbx_seq_one_letter_code
_entity_poly.pdbx_strand_id
1 'polypeptide(L)'
;MSSVDPRPTQVTSQLATGDIKALCAARAAAATDQIRDVAATGSRHCLVELGAREGRVATALADLGFEQTYLVDRDHPTSDEARATRGERVTADLRHFDVAALADASCVVAKHVCGVAMDYSVRMVARARPEVFAFAPCCYFSCEYDAYPGRELLAELGVCRDARDFDMLKKLTQWGPNQFSPSTEAAGRWAMDLIDAGRVDFLRRSGLDAAALPYADARLALDGALECTLLVGWRPPDADADAAAASPWDTYQDENGTPYYHNRETGETAWTLPGES
;
A
#
# COMPACT_ATOMS: atom_id res chain seq x y z
N MET A 1 -49.64 -11.55 26.66
CA MET A 1 -48.53 -11.84 25.74
C MET A 1 -48.36 -10.66 24.82
N SER A 2 -47.46 -9.78 25.17
CA SER A 2 -47.18 -8.51 24.47
C SER A 2 -46.08 -8.81 23.42
N SER A 3 -46.41 -8.65 22.14
CA SER A 3 -45.49 -8.81 21.04
C SER A 3 -44.51 -7.67 21.04
N VAL A 4 -43.23 -7.92 21.33
CA VAL A 4 -42.17 -6.97 21.15
C VAL A 4 -41.88 -6.89 19.64
N ASP A 5 -42.12 -5.74 19.05
CA ASP A 5 -41.79 -5.41 17.67
C ASP A 5 -40.26 -5.27 17.53
N PRO A 6 -39.57 -6.10 16.74
CA PRO A 6 -38.13 -6.07 16.63
C PRO A 6 -37.63 -5.15 15.52
N ARG A 7 -38.27 -4.02 15.30
CA ARG A 7 -37.69 -3.05 14.34
C ARG A 7 -36.56 -2.28 14.99
N PRO A 8 -35.30 -2.37 14.48
CA PRO A 8 -34.22 -1.53 14.93
C PRO A 8 -34.60 -0.09 14.61
N THR A 9 -34.59 0.77 15.64
CA THR A 9 -34.69 2.21 15.50
C THR A 9 -33.69 2.67 14.46
N GLN A 10 -34.16 3.18 13.32
CA GLN A 10 -33.36 3.87 12.34
C GLN A 10 -32.74 5.11 12.99
N VAL A 11 -31.49 5.01 13.41
CA VAL A 11 -30.66 6.18 13.65
C VAL A 11 -30.11 6.61 12.29
N THR A 12 -30.99 7.17 11.47
CA THR A 12 -30.56 8.00 10.34
C THR A 12 -30.23 9.37 10.92
N SER A 13 -29.08 9.54 11.55
CA SER A 13 -28.52 10.86 11.72
C SER A 13 -28.11 11.36 10.34
N GLN A 14 -28.91 12.20 9.73
CA GLN A 14 -28.50 13.05 8.62
C GLN A 14 -27.41 13.97 9.19
N LEU A 15 -26.14 13.54 9.08
CA LEU A 15 -25.01 14.40 9.36
C LEU A 15 -25.09 15.59 8.41
N ALA A 16 -25.02 16.81 8.93
CA ALA A 16 -24.94 18.00 8.12
C ALA A 16 -23.69 17.92 7.22
N THR A 17 -23.72 18.51 6.02
CA THR A 17 -22.61 18.47 5.05
C THR A 17 -21.27 18.95 5.68
N GLY A 18 -21.34 19.84 6.69
CA GLY A 18 -20.20 20.29 7.47
C GLY A 18 -19.58 19.19 8.33
N ASP A 19 -20.39 18.32 8.91
CA ASP A 19 -19.94 17.21 9.76
C ASP A 19 -19.24 16.15 8.93
N ILE A 20 -19.73 15.85 7.73
CA ILE A 20 -19.08 14.91 6.79
C ILE A 20 -17.70 15.42 6.38
N LYS A 21 -17.57 16.72 6.07
CA LYS A 21 -16.29 17.31 5.70
C LYS A 21 -15.28 17.26 6.86
N ALA A 22 -15.72 17.57 8.08
CA ALA A 22 -14.89 17.48 9.28
C ALA A 22 -14.44 16.04 9.55
N LEU A 23 -15.33 15.08 9.37
CA LEU A 23 -15.06 13.67 9.53
C LEU A 23 -14.04 13.15 8.52
N CYS A 24 -14.19 13.51 7.23
CA CYS A 24 -13.20 13.19 6.19
C CYS A 24 -11.82 13.81 6.50
N ALA A 25 -11.79 15.04 7.02
CA ALA A 25 -10.54 15.69 7.43
C ALA A 25 -9.88 14.96 8.62
N ALA A 26 -10.66 14.58 9.64
CA ALA A 26 -10.17 13.83 10.79
C ALA A 26 -9.55 12.47 10.39
N ARG A 27 -10.20 11.77 9.47
CA ARG A 27 -9.66 10.50 8.93
C ARG A 27 -8.38 10.71 8.16
N ALA A 28 -8.37 11.73 7.30
CA ALA A 28 -7.17 12.05 6.54
C ALA A 28 -5.99 12.38 7.46
N ALA A 29 -6.24 13.04 8.59
CA ALA A 29 -5.25 13.29 9.63
C ALA A 29 -4.81 11.98 10.30
N ALA A 30 -5.75 11.15 10.77
CA ALA A 30 -5.44 9.88 11.44
C ALA A 30 -4.59 8.94 10.56
N ALA A 31 -4.91 8.84 9.26
CA ALA A 31 -4.08 8.08 8.34
C ALA A 31 -2.67 8.65 8.22
N THR A 32 -2.54 9.98 8.17
CA THR A 32 -1.24 10.64 8.07
C THR A 32 -0.42 10.46 9.35
N ASP A 33 -1.06 10.52 10.52
CA ASP A 33 -0.40 10.31 11.81
C ASP A 33 0.16 8.88 11.91
N GLN A 34 -0.61 7.87 11.52
CA GLN A 34 -0.13 6.49 11.52
C GLN A 34 0.96 6.24 10.46
N ILE A 35 0.85 6.83 9.27
CA ILE A 35 1.94 6.78 8.27
C ILE A 35 3.21 7.39 8.88
N ARG A 36 3.08 8.49 9.63
CA ARG A 36 4.19 9.13 10.32
C ARG A 36 4.84 8.21 11.36
N ASP A 37 4.02 7.53 12.19
CA ASP A 37 4.52 6.61 13.20
C ASP A 37 5.32 5.47 12.57
N VAL A 38 4.84 4.88 11.48
CA VAL A 38 5.55 3.85 10.71
C VAL A 38 6.81 4.43 10.09
N ALA A 39 6.74 5.57 9.41
CA ALA A 39 7.91 6.23 8.83
C ALA A 39 8.98 6.55 9.87
N ALA A 40 8.58 6.80 11.12
CA ALA A 40 9.48 7.06 12.23
C ALA A 40 10.27 5.82 12.70
N THR A 41 9.93 4.62 12.29
CA THR A 41 10.65 3.38 12.65
C THR A 41 11.84 3.07 11.73
N GLY A 42 11.84 3.54 10.48
CA GLY A 42 12.94 3.35 9.54
C GLY A 42 14.07 4.39 9.69
N SER A 43 15.13 4.24 8.92
CA SER A 43 16.17 5.26 8.79
C SER A 43 15.60 6.54 8.12
N ARG A 44 16.39 7.63 8.13
CA ARG A 44 15.98 8.92 7.56
C ARG A 44 16.69 9.22 6.25
N HIS A 45 17.18 8.19 5.57
CA HIS A 45 17.94 8.40 4.36
C HIS A 45 17.05 8.89 3.21
N CYS A 46 16.05 8.11 2.81
CA CYS A 46 15.25 8.44 1.63
C CYS A 46 13.75 8.13 1.86
N LEU A 47 12.92 9.17 1.67
CA LEU A 47 11.46 9.08 1.63
C LEU A 47 10.97 9.09 0.19
N VAL A 48 10.09 8.18 -0.17
CA VAL A 48 9.38 8.19 -1.46
C VAL A 48 7.87 8.24 -1.22
N GLU A 49 7.21 9.28 -1.71
CA GLU A 49 5.74 9.36 -1.75
C GLU A 49 5.25 8.98 -3.15
N LEU A 50 4.51 7.87 -3.25
CA LEU A 50 3.88 7.39 -4.47
C LEU A 50 2.47 8.01 -4.62
N GLY A 51 2.12 8.47 -5.81
CA GLY A 51 0.88 9.21 -6.05
C GLY A 51 0.87 10.56 -5.32
N ALA A 52 2.01 11.23 -5.29
CA ALA A 52 2.27 12.36 -4.43
C ALA A 52 1.51 13.63 -4.80
N ARG A 53 1.11 13.79 -6.05
CA ARG A 53 0.51 15.00 -6.64
C ARG A 53 0.78 16.30 -5.86
N GLU A 54 0.07 16.54 -4.76
CA GLU A 54 0.22 17.74 -3.92
C GLU A 54 1.36 17.60 -2.88
N GLY A 55 1.94 16.40 -2.67
CA GLY A 55 3.02 16.16 -1.71
C GLY A 55 2.59 16.32 -0.25
N ARG A 56 1.33 16.02 0.06
CA ARG A 56 0.77 16.27 1.40
C ARG A 56 1.35 15.36 2.47
N VAL A 57 1.63 14.11 2.14
CA VAL A 57 2.21 13.18 3.11
C VAL A 57 3.67 13.56 3.35
N ALA A 58 4.46 13.79 2.30
CA ALA A 58 5.84 14.24 2.46
C ALA A 58 5.94 15.55 3.25
N THR A 59 5.01 16.51 3.01
CA THR A 59 4.93 17.75 3.81
C THR A 59 4.68 17.45 5.28
N ALA A 60 3.76 16.53 5.60
CA ALA A 60 3.45 16.14 6.97
C ALA A 60 4.60 15.38 7.66
N LEU A 61 5.50 14.76 6.89
CA LEU A 61 6.66 14.03 7.38
C LEU A 61 7.96 14.86 7.36
N ALA A 62 7.92 16.11 6.92
CA ALA A 62 9.12 16.92 6.67
C ALA A 62 9.99 17.12 7.90
N ASP A 63 9.40 17.22 9.10
CA ASP A 63 10.10 17.38 10.37
C ASP A 63 10.77 16.09 10.88
N LEU A 64 10.49 14.93 10.27
CA LEU A 64 11.26 13.71 10.52
C LEU A 64 12.69 13.79 10.00
N GLY A 65 12.99 14.74 9.10
CA GLY A 65 14.33 15.06 8.68
C GLY A 65 14.94 14.07 7.69
N PHE A 66 14.17 13.56 6.74
CA PHE A 66 14.70 12.74 5.65
C PHE A 66 15.74 13.53 4.83
N GLU A 67 16.86 12.89 4.53
CA GLU A 67 17.95 13.49 3.74
C GLU A 67 17.51 13.73 2.29
N GLN A 68 16.79 12.77 1.72
CA GLN A 68 16.21 12.82 0.39
C GLN A 68 14.72 12.58 0.42
N THR A 69 13.98 13.21 -0.48
CA THR A 69 12.54 13.00 -0.64
C THR A 69 12.19 13.03 -2.11
N TYR A 70 11.53 11.99 -2.59
CA TYR A 70 11.00 11.89 -3.95
C TYR A 70 9.47 11.90 -3.94
N LEU A 71 8.89 12.71 -4.82
CA LEU A 71 7.45 12.90 -5.00
C LEU A 71 7.07 12.36 -6.38
N VAL A 72 6.59 11.12 -6.42
CA VAL A 72 6.31 10.40 -7.67
C VAL A 72 4.82 10.51 -8.00
N ASP A 73 4.49 11.10 -9.14
CA ASP A 73 3.12 11.16 -9.67
C ASP A 73 3.15 11.34 -11.19
N ARG A 74 2.13 10.87 -11.88
CA ARG A 74 1.95 11.12 -13.31
C ARG A 74 1.49 12.55 -13.59
N ASP A 75 0.78 13.17 -12.64
CA ASP A 75 0.20 14.50 -12.75
C ASP A 75 1.04 15.53 -11.98
N HIS A 76 1.09 16.75 -12.49
CA HIS A 76 1.73 17.85 -11.82
C HIS A 76 0.85 18.40 -10.67
N PRO A 77 1.46 18.99 -9.61
CA PRO A 77 0.73 19.65 -8.56
C PRO A 77 -0.07 20.84 -9.10
N THR A 78 -1.25 21.06 -8.52
CA THR A 78 -2.16 22.12 -8.97
C THR A 78 -1.99 23.42 -8.22
N SER A 79 -1.47 23.38 -6.98
CA SER A 79 -1.27 24.58 -6.14
C SER A 79 0.19 25.01 -6.11
N ASP A 80 0.44 26.31 -5.83
CA ASP A 80 1.79 26.82 -5.65
C ASP A 80 2.44 26.31 -4.36
N GLU A 81 1.64 26.09 -3.30
CA GLU A 81 2.10 25.44 -2.07
C GLU A 81 2.64 24.03 -2.34
N ALA A 82 1.93 23.25 -3.15
CA ALA A 82 2.36 21.91 -3.52
C ALA A 82 3.62 21.94 -4.40
N ARG A 83 3.78 22.95 -5.26
CA ARG A 83 5.01 23.15 -6.05
C ARG A 83 6.20 23.51 -5.17
N ALA A 84 5.96 24.18 -4.05
CA ALA A 84 6.96 24.53 -3.06
C ALA A 84 7.30 23.41 -2.07
N THR A 85 6.56 22.28 -2.08
CA THR A 85 6.85 21.12 -1.22
C THR A 85 8.29 20.64 -1.47
N ARG A 86 9.04 20.51 -0.38
CA ARG A 86 10.44 20.06 -0.44
C ARG A 86 10.49 18.61 -0.96
N GLY A 87 11.36 18.39 -1.93
CA GLY A 87 11.60 17.07 -2.52
C GLY A 87 11.74 17.14 -4.04
N GLU A 88 12.34 16.11 -4.61
CA GLU A 88 12.46 15.95 -6.06
C GLU A 88 11.16 15.39 -6.63
N ARG A 89 10.63 16.03 -7.65
CA ARG A 89 9.42 15.55 -8.33
C ARG A 89 9.79 14.69 -9.52
N VAL A 90 9.23 13.48 -9.52
CA VAL A 90 9.38 12.50 -10.59
C VAL A 90 8.03 12.34 -11.28
N THR A 91 7.94 12.79 -12.53
CA THR A 91 6.73 12.60 -13.34
C THR A 91 6.76 11.20 -13.95
N ALA A 92 5.97 10.28 -13.40
CA ALA A 92 5.90 8.90 -13.85
C ALA A 92 4.53 8.27 -13.57
N ASP A 93 4.06 7.43 -14.50
CA ASP A 93 2.94 6.52 -14.24
C ASP A 93 3.47 5.35 -13.41
N LEU A 94 2.84 5.04 -12.27
CA LEU A 94 3.26 3.96 -11.36
C LEU A 94 3.27 2.58 -12.03
N ARG A 95 2.55 2.40 -13.14
CA ARG A 95 2.59 1.19 -13.97
C ARG A 95 3.96 0.94 -14.57
N HIS A 96 4.67 2.01 -14.92
CA HIS A 96 5.93 2.00 -15.66
C HIS A 96 7.10 2.60 -14.86
N PHE A 97 6.87 2.96 -13.61
CA PHE A 97 7.90 3.54 -12.76
C PHE A 97 9.00 2.50 -12.49
N ASP A 98 10.24 2.93 -12.66
CA ASP A 98 11.38 2.05 -12.43
C ASP A 98 11.56 1.78 -10.93
N VAL A 99 11.43 0.53 -10.57
CA VAL A 99 11.59 0.03 -9.20
C VAL A 99 13.02 0.24 -8.68
N ALA A 100 14.02 0.27 -9.55
CA ALA A 100 15.41 0.50 -9.17
C ALA A 100 15.59 1.89 -8.51
N ALA A 101 14.74 2.88 -8.88
CA ALA A 101 14.73 4.18 -8.24
C ALA A 101 14.31 4.14 -6.74
N LEU A 102 13.77 3.02 -6.27
CA LEU A 102 13.43 2.79 -4.86
C LEU A 102 14.48 1.97 -4.11
N ALA A 103 15.58 1.57 -4.75
CA ALA A 103 16.57 0.64 -4.15
C ALA A 103 17.14 1.18 -2.83
N ASP A 104 17.33 2.50 -2.74
CA ASP A 104 17.83 3.18 -1.54
C ASP A 104 16.72 3.78 -0.67
N ALA A 105 15.45 3.49 -0.96
CA ALA A 105 14.35 4.02 -0.19
C ALA A 105 14.32 3.41 1.21
N SER A 106 14.51 4.21 2.23
CA SER A 106 14.29 3.79 3.61
C SER A 106 12.80 3.76 3.97
N CYS A 107 12.01 4.66 3.37
CA CYS A 107 10.58 4.74 3.63
C CYS A 107 9.80 5.00 2.33
N VAL A 108 8.79 4.16 2.06
CA VAL A 108 7.87 4.37 0.93
C VAL A 108 6.45 4.55 1.46
N VAL A 109 5.83 5.66 1.09
CA VAL A 109 4.47 6.00 1.55
C VAL A 109 3.54 6.23 0.36
N ALA A 110 2.26 5.91 0.56
CA ALA A 110 1.21 6.20 -0.41
C ALA A 110 -0.12 6.47 0.30
N LYS A 111 -0.81 7.53 -0.13
CA LYS A 111 -2.14 7.86 0.37
C LYS A 111 -3.00 8.35 -0.77
N HIS A 112 -4.24 7.83 -0.87
CA HIS A 112 -5.15 8.11 -1.98
C HIS A 112 -4.61 7.67 -3.36
N VAL A 113 -3.79 6.64 -3.39
CA VAL A 113 -3.40 5.94 -4.62
C VAL A 113 -4.50 4.93 -4.93
N CYS A 114 -5.33 5.25 -5.92
CA CYS A 114 -6.60 4.56 -6.15
C CYS A 114 -6.42 3.21 -6.87
N GLY A 115 -7.14 2.20 -6.38
CA GLY A 115 -7.37 0.93 -7.05
C GLY A 115 -6.12 0.26 -7.61
N VAL A 116 -6.04 0.11 -8.91
CA VAL A 116 -4.94 -0.56 -9.61
C VAL A 116 -3.56 0.08 -9.36
N ALA A 117 -3.49 1.40 -9.16
CA ALA A 117 -2.23 2.06 -8.84
C ALA A 117 -1.69 1.65 -7.45
N MET A 118 -2.57 1.36 -6.50
CA MET A 118 -2.19 0.75 -5.22
C MET A 118 -1.59 -0.65 -5.44
N ASP A 119 -2.15 -1.45 -6.33
CA ASP A 119 -1.65 -2.78 -6.64
C ASP A 119 -0.25 -2.73 -7.29
N TYR A 120 0.02 -1.74 -8.14
CA TYR A 120 1.37 -1.47 -8.64
C TYR A 120 2.32 -1.04 -7.52
N SER A 121 1.87 -0.18 -6.59
CA SER A 121 2.68 0.25 -5.43
C SER A 121 3.05 -0.94 -4.53
N VAL A 122 2.12 -1.87 -4.28
CA VAL A 122 2.37 -3.11 -3.53
C VAL A 122 3.42 -3.97 -4.23
N ARG A 123 3.32 -4.14 -5.56
CA ARG A 123 4.32 -4.89 -6.34
C ARG A 123 5.69 -4.22 -6.34
N MET A 124 5.72 -2.89 -6.36
CA MET A 124 6.98 -2.13 -6.31
C MET A 124 7.72 -2.36 -4.99
N VAL A 125 7.05 -2.20 -3.84
CA VAL A 125 7.71 -2.42 -2.54
C VAL A 125 8.09 -3.87 -2.30
N ALA A 126 7.36 -4.84 -2.87
CA ALA A 126 7.75 -6.24 -2.82
C ALA A 126 9.08 -6.51 -3.55
N ARG A 127 9.38 -5.76 -4.61
CA ARG A 127 10.65 -5.86 -5.35
C ARG A 127 11.77 -5.03 -4.73
N ALA A 128 11.47 -3.77 -4.41
CA ALA A 128 12.45 -2.81 -3.88
C ALA A 128 12.85 -3.11 -2.43
N ARG A 129 11.96 -3.76 -1.65
CA ARG A 129 12.18 -4.14 -0.25
C ARG A 129 12.69 -2.96 0.60
N PRO A 130 11.99 -1.79 0.64
CA PRO A 130 12.39 -0.68 1.49
C PRO A 130 12.43 -1.11 2.96
N GLU A 131 13.12 -0.35 3.82
CA GLU A 131 13.14 -0.66 5.26
C GLU A 131 11.73 -0.69 5.83
N VAL A 132 10.91 0.32 5.47
CA VAL A 132 9.50 0.40 5.88
C VAL A 132 8.62 0.94 4.75
N PHE A 133 7.35 0.55 4.74
CA PHE A 133 6.35 1.20 3.91
C PHE A 133 5.02 1.37 4.65
N ALA A 134 4.24 2.37 4.24
CA ALA A 134 2.90 2.63 4.79
C ALA A 134 1.96 3.17 3.71
N PHE A 135 0.94 2.40 3.38
CA PHE A 135 -0.02 2.70 2.32
C PHE A 135 -1.44 2.79 2.86
N ALA A 136 -2.15 3.87 2.58
CA ALA A 136 -3.58 4.00 2.84
C ALA A 136 -4.38 3.74 1.55
N PRO A 137 -4.87 2.51 1.32
CA PRO A 137 -5.62 2.15 0.12
C PRO A 137 -6.94 2.90 0.00
N CYS A 138 -7.37 3.12 -1.22
CA CYS A 138 -8.69 3.68 -1.51
C CYS A 138 -9.25 3.16 -2.85
N CYS A 139 -10.53 3.46 -3.14
CA CYS A 139 -11.17 3.15 -4.42
C CYS A 139 -11.02 1.68 -4.84
N TYR A 140 -11.29 0.72 -3.95
CA TYR A 140 -11.15 -0.72 -4.21
C TYR A 140 -11.90 -1.19 -5.47
N PHE A 141 -13.01 -0.53 -5.81
CA PHE A 141 -13.79 -0.83 -7.01
C PHE A 141 -13.01 -0.60 -8.32
N SER A 142 -11.93 0.16 -8.29
CA SER A 142 -11.06 0.43 -9.45
C SER A 142 -9.81 -0.46 -9.51
N CYS A 143 -9.73 -1.53 -8.70
CA CYS A 143 -8.73 -2.58 -8.85
C CYS A 143 -8.96 -3.37 -10.15
N GLU A 144 -7.90 -3.91 -10.72
CA GLU A 144 -7.93 -4.73 -11.93
C GLU A 144 -7.37 -6.12 -11.62
N TYR A 145 -8.07 -7.18 -12.05
CA TYR A 145 -7.70 -8.56 -11.73
C TYR A 145 -6.26 -8.90 -12.14
N ASP A 146 -5.84 -8.49 -13.35
CA ASP A 146 -4.52 -8.81 -13.88
C ASP A 146 -3.38 -8.11 -13.12
N ALA A 147 -3.63 -6.94 -12.60
CA ALA A 147 -2.67 -6.17 -11.81
C ALA A 147 -2.70 -6.54 -10.32
N TYR A 148 -3.82 -7.08 -9.82
CA TYR A 148 -4.00 -7.38 -8.42
C TYR A 148 -3.04 -8.48 -7.94
N PRO A 149 -2.22 -8.22 -6.89
CA PRO A 149 -1.19 -9.17 -6.46
C PRO A 149 -1.72 -10.37 -5.67
N GLY A 150 -2.85 -10.22 -4.97
CA GLY A 150 -3.38 -11.23 -4.03
C GLY A 150 -4.26 -12.31 -4.66
N ARG A 151 -4.16 -12.54 -5.98
CA ARG A 151 -5.01 -13.53 -6.69
C ARG A 151 -4.87 -14.94 -6.15
N GLU A 152 -3.68 -15.33 -5.75
CA GLU A 152 -3.38 -16.67 -5.24
C GLU A 152 -4.16 -16.94 -3.95
N LEU A 153 -4.11 -16.05 -2.96
CA LEU A 153 -4.87 -16.17 -1.73
C LEU A 153 -6.38 -16.26 -2.00
N LEU A 154 -6.93 -15.40 -2.87
CA LEU A 154 -8.35 -15.42 -3.16
C LEU A 154 -8.80 -16.72 -3.85
N ALA A 155 -7.93 -17.32 -4.67
CA ALA A 155 -8.18 -18.62 -5.29
C ALA A 155 -8.09 -19.76 -4.26
N GLU A 156 -7.09 -19.75 -3.37
CA GLU A 156 -6.93 -20.71 -2.28
C GLU A 156 -8.14 -20.70 -1.32
N LEU A 157 -8.67 -19.52 -1.03
CA LEU A 157 -9.88 -19.35 -0.22
C LEU A 157 -11.18 -19.72 -0.97
N GLY A 158 -11.10 -20.01 -2.28
CA GLY A 158 -12.26 -20.30 -3.11
C GLY A 158 -13.19 -19.11 -3.36
N VAL A 159 -12.71 -17.88 -3.11
CA VAL A 159 -13.49 -16.65 -3.26
C VAL A 159 -13.47 -16.13 -4.70
N CYS A 160 -12.31 -16.11 -5.34
CA CYS A 160 -12.15 -15.64 -6.71
C CYS A 160 -11.30 -16.62 -7.51
N ARG A 161 -11.86 -17.17 -8.57
CA ARG A 161 -11.20 -18.12 -9.48
C ARG A 161 -10.74 -17.45 -10.77
N ASP A 162 -11.38 -16.34 -11.11
CA ASP A 162 -11.15 -15.62 -12.35
C ASP A 162 -11.49 -14.11 -12.23
N ALA A 163 -11.31 -13.38 -13.33
CA ALA A 163 -11.60 -11.95 -13.41
C ALA A 163 -13.08 -11.61 -13.13
N ARG A 164 -14.01 -12.52 -13.47
CA ARG A 164 -15.45 -12.31 -13.25
C ARG A 164 -15.79 -12.37 -11.76
N ASP A 165 -15.26 -13.36 -11.04
CA ASP A 165 -15.43 -13.47 -9.59
C ASP A 165 -14.83 -12.21 -8.91
N PHE A 166 -13.66 -11.73 -9.37
CA PHE A 166 -13.03 -10.52 -8.85
C PHE A 166 -13.85 -9.25 -9.13
N ASP A 167 -14.46 -9.14 -10.30
CA ASP A 167 -15.37 -8.03 -10.61
C ASP A 167 -16.63 -8.03 -9.72
N MET A 168 -17.08 -9.18 -9.29
CA MET A 168 -18.17 -9.27 -8.29
C MET A 168 -17.69 -8.82 -6.92
N LEU A 169 -16.51 -9.26 -6.48
CA LEU A 169 -15.90 -8.84 -5.21
C LEU A 169 -15.70 -7.32 -5.18
N LYS A 170 -15.14 -6.70 -6.24
CA LYS A 170 -14.98 -5.25 -6.36
C LYS A 170 -16.29 -4.48 -6.21
N LYS A 171 -17.37 -4.98 -6.81
CA LYS A 171 -18.70 -4.34 -6.70
C LYS A 171 -19.20 -4.32 -5.27
N LEU A 172 -18.94 -5.37 -4.49
CA LEU A 172 -19.31 -5.40 -3.08
C LEU A 172 -18.61 -4.30 -2.28
N THR A 173 -17.38 -3.90 -2.62
CA THR A 173 -16.66 -2.85 -1.90
C THR A 173 -17.38 -1.50 -1.94
N GLN A 174 -18.23 -1.26 -2.93
CA GLN A 174 -19.05 -0.04 -3.02
C GLN A 174 -20.22 -0.03 -2.02
N TRP A 175 -20.57 -1.18 -1.43
CA TRP A 175 -21.65 -1.28 -0.47
C TRP A 175 -21.21 -0.80 0.93
N GLY A 176 -19.94 -0.97 1.28
CA GLY A 176 -19.41 -0.53 2.57
C GLY A 176 -19.71 0.92 2.90
N PRO A 177 -19.46 1.87 1.96
CA PRO A 177 -19.70 3.29 2.21
C PRO A 177 -21.13 3.77 2.02
N ASN A 178 -21.98 3.00 1.35
CA ASN A 178 -23.29 3.48 0.90
C ASN A 178 -24.43 3.18 1.88
N GLN A 179 -24.19 2.53 2.98
CA GLN A 179 -25.06 2.38 4.14
C GLN A 179 -26.53 2.03 3.89
N PHE A 180 -26.81 1.19 2.90
CA PHE A 180 -28.20 0.78 2.62
C PHE A 180 -28.80 -0.10 3.73
N SER A 181 -27.96 -0.87 4.40
CA SER A 181 -28.31 -1.66 5.59
C SER A 181 -27.03 -2.12 6.30
N PRO A 182 -27.08 -2.46 7.60
CA PRO A 182 -25.93 -3.01 8.31
C PRO A 182 -25.32 -4.26 7.65
N SER A 183 -26.15 -5.11 7.03
CA SER A 183 -25.66 -6.32 6.34
C SER A 183 -24.93 -6.01 5.04
N THR A 184 -25.40 -5.03 4.25
CA THR A 184 -24.70 -4.61 3.02
C THR A 184 -23.40 -3.90 3.34
N GLU A 185 -23.39 -3.07 4.39
CA GLU A 185 -22.16 -2.42 4.87
C GLU A 185 -21.13 -3.47 5.32
N ALA A 186 -21.54 -4.45 6.10
CA ALA A 186 -20.66 -5.54 6.54
C ALA A 186 -20.07 -6.32 5.36
N ALA A 187 -20.89 -6.63 4.34
CA ALA A 187 -20.43 -7.31 3.13
C ALA A 187 -19.42 -6.47 2.35
N GLY A 188 -19.63 -5.16 2.25
CA GLY A 188 -18.69 -4.24 1.60
C GLY A 188 -17.35 -4.15 2.32
N ARG A 189 -17.36 -4.04 3.65
CA ARG A 189 -16.15 -4.04 4.48
C ARG A 189 -15.40 -5.36 4.35
N TRP A 190 -16.08 -6.48 4.46
CA TRP A 190 -15.49 -7.80 4.26
C TRP A 190 -14.82 -7.93 2.89
N ALA A 191 -15.42 -7.38 1.83
CA ALA A 191 -14.83 -7.40 0.50
C ALA A 191 -13.54 -6.54 0.43
N MET A 192 -13.51 -5.38 1.10
CA MET A 192 -12.30 -4.56 1.21
C MET A 192 -11.20 -5.30 1.99
N ASP A 193 -11.56 -5.87 3.15
CA ASP A 193 -10.63 -6.61 4.00
C ASP A 193 -10.02 -7.82 3.26
N LEU A 194 -10.80 -8.52 2.44
CA LEU A 194 -10.30 -9.60 1.59
C LEU A 194 -9.29 -9.14 0.54
N ILE A 195 -9.55 -8.00 -0.11
CA ILE A 195 -8.61 -7.42 -1.08
C ILE A 195 -7.31 -7.03 -0.36
N ASP A 196 -7.40 -6.41 0.81
CA ASP A 196 -6.19 -6.05 1.56
C ASP A 196 -5.48 -7.27 2.14
N ALA A 197 -6.20 -8.30 2.57
CA ALA A 197 -5.60 -9.57 2.99
C ALA A 197 -4.77 -10.21 1.88
N GLY A 198 -5.25 -10.19 0.64
CA GLY A 198 -4.49 -10.68 -0.50
C GLY A 198 -3.23 -9.86 -0.79
N ARG A 199 -3.29 -8.52 -0.63
CA ARG A 199 -2.11 -7.65 -0.73
C ARG A 199 -1.07 -7.99 0.33
N VAL A 200 -1.51 -8.16 1.59
CA VAL A 200 -0.65 -8.53 2.71
C VAL A 200 -0.02 -9.91 2.51
N ASP A 201 -0.82 -10.90 2.08
CA ASP A 201 -0.31 -12.24 1.78
C ASP A 201 0.78 -12.21 0.70
N PHE A 202 0.53 -11.49 -0.39
CA PHE A 202 1.52 -11.31 -1.45
C PHE A 202 2.83 -10.69 -0.93
N LEU A 203 2.76 -9.65 -0.10
CA LEU A 203 3.93 -9.01 0.50
C LEU A 203 4.70 -9.98 1.40
N ARG A 204 3.99 -10.77 2.21
CA ARG A 204 4.60 -11.79 3.09
C ARG A 204 5.28 -12.89 2.30
N ARG A 205 4.63 -13.39 1.24
CA ARG A 205 5.24 -14.36 0.31
C ARG A 205 6.46 -13.80 -0.42
N SER A 206 6.54 -12.47 -0.55
CA SER A 206 7.70 -11.76 -1.11
C SER A 206 8.81 -11.50 -0.06
N GLY A 207 8.68 -12.03 1.14
CA GLY A 207 9.69 -11.94 2.20
C GLY A 207 9.68 -10.61 2.98
N LEU A 208 8.58 -9.87 2.97
CA LEU A 208 8.39 -8.71 3.83
C LEU A 208 7.49 -9.08 5.01
N ASP A 209 7.75 -8.51 6.18
CA ASP A 209 6.76 -8.48 7.24
C ASP A 209 5.70 -7.43 6.87
N ALA A 210 4.44 -7.85 6.80
CA ALA A 210 3.37 -6.94 6.42
C ALA A 210 2.08 -7.20 7.21
N ALA A 211 1.31 -6.13 7.43
CA ALA A 211 0.02 -6.19 8.11
C ALA A 211 -0.95 -5.14 7.54
N ALA A 212 -2.24 -5.40 7.70
CA ALA A 212 -3.30 -4.42 7.52
C ALA A 212 -3.76 -3.96 8.90
N LEU A 213 -3.67 -2.66 9.18
CA LEU A 213 -3.99 -2.07 10.47
C LEU A 213 -5.11 -1.03 10.31
N PRO A 214 -6.12 -1.01 11.19
CA PRO A 214 -7.08 0.08 11.17
C PRO A 214 -6.41 1.37 11.65
N TYR A 215 -6.62 2.49 10.93
CA TYR A 215 -6.13 3.81 11.37
C TYR A 215 -7.24 4.74 11.88
N ALA A 216 -8.47 4.27 11.90
CA ALA A 216 -9.59 5.00 12.47
C ALA A 216 -10.25 4.16 13.55
N ASP A 217 -10.72 4.81 14.60
CA ASP A 217 -11.51 4.14 15.62
C ASP A 217 -12.90 3.72 15.06
N ALA A 218 -13.59 2.85 15.79
CA ALA A 218 -14.90 2.34 15.39
C ALA A 218 -15.92 3.46 15.13
N ARG A 219 -15.79 4.66 15.74
CA ARG A 219 -16.71 5.79 15.52
C ARG A 219 -16.45 6.43 14.17
N LEU A 220 -15.19 6.66 13.81
CA LEU A 220 -14.81 7.14 12.49
C LEU A 220 -15.13 6.12 11.41
N ALA A 221 -15.13 4.83 11.74
CA ALA A 221 -15.50 3.74 10.84
C ALA A 221 -17.01 3.62 10.65
N LEU A 222 -17.83 3.90 11.67
CA LEU A 222 -19.29 3.73 11.63
C LEU A 222 -20.01 4.79 10.78
N ASP A 223 -19.42 5.96 10.59
CA ASP A 223 -20.08 7.06 9.88
C ASP A 223 -19.89 7.03 8.34
N GLY A 224 -19.79 5.84 7.75
CA GLY A 224 -19.65 5.67 6.30
C GLY A 224 -18.24 5.95 5.76
N ALA A 225 -17.25 5.83 6.62
CA ALA A 225 -15.87 5.88 6.22
C ALA A 225 -15.53 4.69 5.35
N LEU A 226 -15.13 5.03 4.18
CA LEU A 226 -14.80 4.16 3.11
C LEU A 226 -13.57 3.32 3.41
N GLU A 227 -12.58 3.93 4.03
CA GLU A 227 -11.25 3.37 4.05
C GLU A 227 -10.62 3.73 5.40
N CYS A 228 -10.40 2.72 6.20
CA CYS A 228 -9.82 2.88 7.53
C CYS A 228 -8.62 1.95 7.72
N THR A 229 -8.09 1.39 6.63
CA THR A 229 -7.00 0.43 6.66
C THR A 229 -5.71 1.05 6.19
N LEU A 230 -4.63 0.79 6.90
CA LEU A 230 -3.26 1.07 6.51
C LEU A 230 -2.55 -0.26 6.26
N LEU A 231 -2.02 -0.44 5.07
CA LEU A 231 -1.08 -1.52 4.77
C LEU A 231 0.31 -1.06 5.20
N VAL A 232 0.92 -1.78 6.12
CA VAL A 232 2.26 -1.48 6.62
C VAL A 232 3.16 -2.68 6.43
N GLY A 233 4.45 -2.44 6.31
CA GLY A 233 5.41 -3.53 6.28
C GLY A 233 6.83 -3.08 6.49
N TRP A 234 7.66 -4.07 6.82
CA TRP A 234 9.07 -3.92 7.15
C TRP A 234 9.88 -4.97 6.44
N ARG A 235 11.09 -4.62 6.07
CA ARG A 235 12.09 -5.57 5.67
C ARG A 235 12.60 -6.27 6.95
N PRO A 236 12.48 -7.61 7.08
CA PRO A 236 13.05 -8.32 8.22
C PRO A 236 14.56 -8.07 8.34
N PRO A 237 15.11 -7.99 9.55
CA PRO A 237 16.53 -7.68 9.78
C PRO A 237 17.51 -8.63 9.07
N ASP A 238 17.13 -9.90 8.93
CA ASP A 238 17.97 -10.95 8.34
C ASP A 238 17.59 -11.30 6.88
N ALA A 239 16.67 -10.54 6.29
CA ALA A 239 16.14 -10.87 4.97
C ALA A 239 17.20 -10.86 3.85
N ASP A 240 18.22 -10.03 3.99
CA ASP A 240 19.34 -9.98 3.03
C ASP A 240 20.33 -11.13 3.27
N ALA A 241 20.49 -11.56 4.52
CA ALA A 241 21.29 -12.73 4.88
C ALA A 241 20.63 -14.03 4.42
N ASP A 242 19.30 -14.15 4.59
CA ASP A 242 18.54 -15.31 4.13
C ASP A 242 18.42 -15.37 2.62
N ALA A 243 18.27 -14.23 1.93
CA ALA A 243 18.28 -14.16 0.47
C ALA A 243 19.65 -14.52 -0.13
N ALA A 244 20.72 -14.05 0.50
CA ALA A 244 22.09 -14.42 0.13
C ALA A 244 22.38 -15.90 0.45
N ALA A 245 21.83 -16.44 1.54
CA ALA A 245 21.96 -17.85 1.90
C ALA A 245 21.13 -18.78 1.01
N ALA A 246 20.00 -18.31 0.49
CA ALA A 246 19.13 -19.05 -0.44
C ALA A 246 19.63 -19.01 -1.88
N SER A 247 20.45 -18.03 -2.25
CA SER A 247 21.06 -17.96 -3.57
C SER A 247 22.26 -18.90 -3.66
N PRO A 248 22.34 -19.79 -4.66
CA PRO A 248 23.53 -20.58 -4.88
C PRO A 248 24.70 -19.75 -5.47
N TRP A 249 24.50 -18.46 -5.69
CA TRP A 249 25.45 -17.56 -6.31
C TRP A 249 26.12 -16.64 -5.31
N ASP A 250 27.47 -16.72 -5.21
CA ASP A 250 28.31 -15.79 -4.47
C ASP A 250 28.74 -14.64 -5.39
N THR A 251 28.85 -13.44 -4.84
CA THR A 251 29.31 -12.26 -5.57
C THR A 251 30.78 -12.01 -5.31
N TYR A 252 31.56 -11.83 -6.38
CA TYR A 252 32.99 -11.48 -6.37
C TYR A 252 33.21 -10.23 -7.21
N GLN A 253 34.41 -9.67 -7.13
CA GLN A 253 34.87 -8.57 -8.00
C GLN A 253 36.16 -8.99 -8.70
N ASP A 254 36.29 -8.60 -9.98
CA ASP A 254 37.53 -8.73 -10.71
C ASP A 254 38.56 -7.67 -10.29
N GLU A 255 39.75 -7.71 -10.89
CA GLU A 255 40.84 -6.74 -10.65
C GLU A 255 40.50 -5.28 -11.01
N ASN A 256 39.40 -5.05 -11.74
CA ASN A 256 38.90 -3.73 -12.13
C ASN A 256 37.70 -3.29 -11.26
N GLY A 257 37.29 -4.11 -10.27
CA GLY A 257 36.15 -3.85 -9.42
C GLY A 257 34.80 -4.21 -10.07
N THR A 258 34.78 -4.91 -11.21
CA THR A 258 33.55 -5.35 -11.87
C THR A 258 32.98 -6.58 -11.16
N PRO A 259 31.71 -6.56 -10.72
CA PRO A 259 31.12 -7.71 -10.06
C PRO A 259 30.93 -8.88 -11.02
N TYR A 260 31.19 -10.09 -10.53
CA TYR A 260 30.83 -11.35 -11.16
C TYR A 260 30.28 -12.33 -10.14
N TYR A 261 29.57 -13.33 -10.58
CA TYR A 261 28.86 -14.28 -9.75
C TYR A 261 29.39 -15.69 -9.96
N HIS A 262 29.56 -16.44 -8.87
CA HIS A 262 29.97 -17.83 -8.90
C HIS A 262 28.93 -18.70 -8.21
N ASN A 263 28.41 -19.71 -8.90
CA ASN A 263 27.45 -20.64 -8.36
C ASN A 263 28.17 -21.72 -7.54
N ARG A 264 27.88 -21.79 -6.24
CA ARG A 264 28.49 -22.74 -5.30
C ARG A 264 28.14 -24.20 -5.57
N GLU A 265 27.00 -24.47 -6.21
CA GLU A 265 26.49 -25.81 -6.47
C GLU A 265 26.97 -26.35 -7.80
N THR A 266 27.01 -25.53 -8.85
CA THR A 266 27.35 -25.91 -10.20
C THR A 266 28.79 -25.57 -10.57
N GLY A 267 29.45 -24.67 -9.85
CA GLY A 267 30.77 -24.13 -10.20
C GLY A 267 30.76 -23.16 -11.38
N GLU A 268 29.58 -22.77 -11.86
CA GLU A 268 29.43 -21.86 -12.98
C GLU A 268 29.77 -20.42 -12.56
N THR A 269 30.37 -19.65 -13.47
CA THR A 269 30.66 -18.23 -13.27
C THR A 269 29.94 -17.40 -14.31
N ALA A 270 29.25 -16.34 -13.89
CA ALA A 270 28.50 -15.46 -14.77
C ALA A 270 28.75 -13.99 -14.43
N TRP A 271 28.67 -13.11 -15.42
CA TRP A 271 28.76 -11.64 -15.24
C TRP A 271 27.44 -10.98 -14.94
N THR A 272 26.34 -11.71 -15.03
CA THR A 272 24.98 -11.26 -14.73
C THR A 272 24.23 -12.41 -14.05
N LEU A 273 23.45 -12.14 -13.01
CA LEU A 273 22.66 -13.18 -12.37
C LEU A 273 21.63 -13.76 -13.36
N PRO A 274 21.49 -15.08 -13.45
CA PRO A 274 20.45 -15.71 -14.25
C PRO A 274 19.07 -15.28 -13.77
N GLY A 275 18.31 -14.58 -14.63
CA GLY A 275 16.99 -14.05 -14.34
C GLY A 275 16.90 -12.50 -14.26
N GLU A 276 18.02 -11.80 -14.28
CA GLU A 276 18.10 -10.35 -14.47
C GLU A 276 18.42 -10.02 -15.93
N SER A 277 17.40 -10.04 -16.77
CA SER A 277 17.49 -9.59 -18.17
C SER A 277 16.34 -8.66 -18.52
#